data_c93be45898a76191a7c2153cdfc367b3
#
_entry.id   c93be45898a76191a7c2153cdfc367b3
#
_cell.length_a   1.000
_cell.length_b   1.000
_cell.length_c   1.000
_cell.angle_alpha   90.00
_cell.angle_beta   90.00
_cell.angle_gamma   90.00
#
_symmetry.space_group_name_H-M   'P 1'
#
loop_
_entity.id
_entity.type
_entity.pdbx_description
1 polymer ?
#
loop_
_entity_poly.entity_id
_entity_poly.type
_entity_poly.pdbx_seq_one_letter_code
_entity_poly.pdbx_strand_id
1 'polypeptide(L)'
;MFIESYHRRLFYEYEGNQLSYLTERATASMATNDVYVPGPTARMGYSYDSNGNMTNDYRKGLKFQYNFVNLVRRVQDDGGSTLAEYTYSVDGRKRQAVGGDGKGFRYRGDLVYTVNGGSLSLESAAFGEGRIAKTSGSYSPLYFVTDHLGSVRVVEDQSGTVCESNDYYPSGSRWKDPTSKVSTNRYRFSGKEEQTLGDLGYLDFGARMYDPALGRWFTQDPLAEKYYSVSPYAYCNNNPIKLIDPDGRMIWIHGAGDFRYFYTPGMSYNGNDLFIANVVRLLNLIYSHGGWKMLNTLGNSWNNYDIRDGYKFQKKLTISDDRFIFTPYPNGGGEIYAGLLNSPVIHDFTKIEGLSHELYHGLQYEHGEGGASVFNEVTAYAYGLKIAENWQVATSAWIAIPMNTLGNGTTSGDVYQSALANIRANNYSTRDIINAVTNFKRGSLSNSNGMYNSFDLIYNNQLNNEALYKSYYPTLQQPLQR
;
A
#
# COMPACT_ATOMS: atom_id res chain seq x y z
N MET A 1 31.34 12.93 34.77
CA MET A 1 29.90 13.10 34.62
C MET A 1 29.39 11.78 34.11
N PHE A 2 28.94 10.90 35.02
CA PHE A 2 28.36 9.60 34.64
C PHE A 2 26.96 9.86 34.12
N ILE A 3 26.71 9.58 32.83
CA ILE A 3 25.37 9.49 32.31
C ILE A 3 24.79 8.18 32.84
N GLU A 4 23.96 8.26 33.87
CA GLU A 4 23.14 7.14 34.27
C GLU A 4 22.19 6.81 33.09
N SER A 5 22.52 5.72 32.39
CA SER A 5 21.69 5.20 31.34
C SER A 5 20.44 4.59 31.99
N TYR A 6 19.31 5.27 31.89
CA TYR A 6 18.01 4.72 32.30
C TYR A 6 17.70 3.51 31.43
N HIS A 7 17.84 2.31 31.98
CA HIS A 7 17.57 1.07 31.29
C HIS A 7 16.13 0.64 31.60
N ARG A 8 15.27 0.80 30.64
CA ARG A 8 13.95 0.21 30.64
C ARG A 8 14.03 -1.16 29.97
N ARG A 9 13.53 -2.21 30.61
CA ARG A 9 13.50 -3.57 30.07
C ARG A 9 12.07 -4.06 30.08
N LEU A 10 11.58 -4.51 28.89
CA LEU A 10 10.32 -5.18 28.72
C LEU A 10 10.60 -6.67 28.56
N PHE A 11 9.93 -7.49 29.35
CA PHE A 11 10.00 -8.95 29.29
C PHE A 11 8.67 -9.47 28.76
N TYR A 12 8.72 -10.16 27.65
CA TYR A 12 7.57 -10.72 26.96
C TYR A 12 7.51 -12.22 27.26
N GLU A 13 6.36 -12.68 27.77
CA GLU A 13 6.09 -14.10 27.98
C GLU A 13 5.02 -14.54 26.99
N TYR A 14 5.23 -15.69 26.34
CA TYR A 14 4.36 -16.17 25.28
C TYR A 14 3.78 -17.54 25.61
N GLU A 15 2.57 -17.78 25.13
CA GLU A 15 1.96 -19.09 25.01
C GLU A 15 1.80 -19.38 23.50
N GLY A 16 2.68 -20.24 22.97
CA GLY A 16 2.85 -20.38 21.53
C GLY A 16 3.30 -19.05 20.88
N ASN A 17 2.49 -18.51 19.98
CA ASN A 17 2.71 -17.23 19.33
C ASN A 17 2.01 -16.03 20.02
N GLN A 18 1.12 -16.31 20.97
CA GLN A 18 0.33 -15.29 21.67
C GLN A 18 1.13 -14.72 22.84
N LEU A 19 1.12 -13.40 22.97
CA LEU A 19 1.69 -12.73 24.12
C LEU A 19 0.78 -12.96 25.33
N SER A 20 1.23 -13.72 26.32
CA SER A 20 0.45 -14.00 27.52
C SER A 20 0.65 -12.94 28.60
N TYR A 21 1.91 -12.49 28.78
CA TYR A 21 2.24 -11.46 29.76
C TYR A 21 3.34 -10.53 29.30
N LEU A 22 3.25 -9.30 29.80
CA LEU A 22 4.31 -8.29 29.71
C LEU A 22 4.73 -7.89 31.12
N THR A 23 6.03 -7.91 31.40
CA THR A 23 6.60 -7.38 32.64
C THR A 23 7.55 -6.24 32.30
N GLU A 24 7.36 -5.10 32.93
CA GLU A 24 8.30 -3.99 32.84
C GLU A 24 9.22 -3.95 34.06
N ARG A 25 10.52 -3.78 33.82
CA ARG A 25 11.50 -3.44 34.84
C ARG A 25 12.15 -2.11 34.49
N ALA A 26 11.85 -1.08 35.26
CA ALA A 26 12.45 0.24 35.11
C ALA A 26 13.13 0.64 36.43
N THR A 27 14.30 1.28 36.34
CA THR A 27 15.03 1.80 37.49
C THR A 27 14.53 3.18 37.93
N ALA A 28 13.75 3.85 37.09
CA ALA A 28 13.06 5.12 37.39
C ALA A 28 11.76 5.24 36.61
N SER A 29 10.78 5.93 37.17
CA SER A 29 9.55 6.31 36.48
C SER A 29 9.87 7.34 35.40
N MET A 30 9.90 6.92 34.14
CA MET A 30 9.95 7.85 33.02
C MET A 30 8.52 8.31 32.74
N ALA A 31 8.18 9.50 33.20
CA ALA A 31 6.84 10.09 33.12
C ALA A 31 6.29 10.34 31.68
N THR A 32 7.03 9.96 30.64
CA THR A 32 6.73 10.32 29.25
C THR A 32 6.52 9.13 28.32
N ASN A 33 6.39 7.91 28.85
CA ASN A 33 6.41 6.71 28.01
C ASN A 33 5.04 6.09 27.81
N ASP A 34 4.75 5.76 26.55
CA ASP A 34 3.49 5.16 26.09
C ASP A 34 3.29 3.70 26.52
N VAL A 35 4.35 3.02 26.99
CA VAL A 35 4.25 1.69 27.60
C VAL A 35 4.29 1.87 29.11
N TYR A 36 3.18 2.29 29.68
CA TYR A 36 3.04 2.33 31.14
C TYR A 36 2.58 0.96 31.64
N VAL A 37 3.40 0.36 32.48
CA VAL A 37 2.99 -0.77 33.32
C VAL A 37 3.07 -0.27 34.75
N PRO A 38 1.96 -0.28 35.51
CA PRO A 38 1.96 0.30 36.84
C PRO A 38 2.86 -0.48 37.80
N GLY A 39 3.97 0.17 38.19
CA GLY A 39 4.92 -0.34 39.17
C GLY A 39 6.09 -1.15 38.59
N PRO A 40 7.21 -1.21 39.33
CA PRO A 40 8.48 -1.77 38.82
C PRO A 40 8.48 -3.30 38.62
N THR A 41 7.42 -4.00 39.00
CA THR A 41 7.27 -5.45 38.91
C THR A 41 5.86 -5.87 38.45
N ALA A 42 5.07 -4.94 37.90
CA ALA A 42 3.71 -5.26 37.45
C ALA A 42 3.75 -6.19 36.24
N ARG A 43 3.08 -7.32 36.33
CA ARG A 43 2.90 -8.31 35.28
C ARG A 43 1.48 -8.15 34.73
N MET A 44 1.39 -7.75 33.44
CA MET A 44 0.12 -7.49 32.77
C MET A 44 -0.17 -8.55 31.74
N GLY A 45 -1.37 -9.12 31.81
CA GLY A 45 -1.81 -10.21 30.95
C GLY A 45 -2.51 -9.74 29.69
N TYR A 46 -2.68 -10.72 28.79
CA TYR A 46 -3.46 -10.60 27.56
C TYR A 46 -4.28 -11.88 27.39
N SER A 47 -5.44 -11.77 26.77
CA SER A 47 -6.29 -12.91 26.44
C SER A 47 -6.69 -12.88 24.97
N TYR A 48 -6.97 -14.05 24.41
CA TYR A 48 -7.29 -14.21 22.99
C TYR A 48 -8.52 -15.11 22.82
N ASP A 49 -9.24 -14.92 21.72
CA ASP A 49 -10.30 -15.83 21.30
C ASP A 49 -9.73 -17.05 20.53
N SER A 50 -10.61 -17.95 20.11
CA SER A 50 -10.25 -19.16 19.35
C SER A 50 -9.67 -18.85 17.96
N ASN A 51 -9.90 -17.67 17.40
CA ASN A 51 -9.33 -17.20 16.15
C ASN A 51 -7.97 -16.54 16.35
N GLY A 52 -7.48 -16.44 17.60
CA GLY A 52 -6.24 -15.77 17.94
C GLY A 52 -6.34 -14.25 17.97
N ASN A 53 -7.53 -13.68 18.04
CA ASN A 53 -7.71 -12.24 18.21
C ASN A 53 -7.57 -11.86 19.69
N MET A 54 -6.80 -10.82 20.01
CA MET A 54 -6.65 -10.32 21.38
C MET A 54 -7.97 -9.78 21.89
N THR A 55 -8.53 -10.42 22.92
CA THR A 55 -9.81 -10.02 23.54
C THR A 55 -9.64 -9.08 24.71
N ASN A 56 -8.51 -9.15 25.43
CA ASN A 56 -8.24 -8.29 26.55
C ASN A 56 -6.79 -7.81 26.55
N ASP A 57 -6.61 -6.51 26.74
CA ASP A 57 -5.35 -5.87 27.15
C ASP A 57 -5.51 -5.40 28.60
N TYR A 58 -5.07 -6.22 29.55
CA TYR A 58 -5.18 -5.88 30.97
C TYR A 58 -4.24 -4.75 31.38
N ARG A 59 -3.24 -4.41 30.58
CA ARG A 59 -2.35 -3.27 30.78
C ARG A 59 -3.11 -1.94 30.68
N LYS A 60 -4.04 -1.86 29.73
CA LYS A 60 -4.86 -0.67 29.50
C LYS A 60 -6.28 -0.81 30.04
N GLY A 61 -6.65 -1.96 30.60
CA GLY A 61 -8.02 -2.24 31.04
C GLY A 61 -9.02 -2.25 29.90
N LEU A 62 -8.65 -2.85 28.76
CA LEU A 62 -9.44 -2.82 27.54
C LEU A 62 -9.95 -4.20 27.15
N LYS A 63 -11.15 -4.23 26.61
CA LYS A 63 -11.82 -5.42 26.04
C LYS A 63 -12.16 -5.16 24.59
N PHE A 64 -11.85 -6.15 23.73
CA PHE A 64 -12.05 -6.07 22.28
C PHE A 64 -13.08 -7.10 21.83
N GLN A 65 -13.96 -6.67 20.93
CA GLN A 65 -14.90 -7.53 20.21
C GLN A 65 -14.61 -7.41 18.72
N TYR A 66 -14.70 -8.52 18.01
CA TYR A 66 -14.39 -8.63 16.58
C TYR A 66 -15.64 -8.95 15.77
N ASN A 67 -15.60 -8.63 14.49
CA ASN A 67 -16.57 -9.10 13.52
C ASN A 67 -16.11 -10.47 12.94
N PHE A 68 -16.92 -11.03 12.03
CA PHE A 68 -16.68 -12.36 11.43
C PHE A 68 -15.42 -12.44 10.53
N VAL A 69 -14.81 -11.29 10.15
CA VAL A 69 -13.54 -11.22 9.42
C VAL A 69 -12.38 -10.73 10.30
N ASN A 70 -12.50 -10.90 11.62
CA ASN A 70 -11.46 -10.58 12.61
C ASN A 70 -11.05 -9.09 12.67
N LEU A 71 -11.89 -8.18 12.21
CA LEU A 71 -11.69 -6.74 12.42
C LEU A 71 -12.30 -6.30 13.75
N VAL A 72 -11.61 -5.41 14.48
CA VAL A 72 -12.11 -4.86 15.75
C VAL A 72 -13.43 -4.14 15.51
N ARG A 73 -14.50 -4.64 16.12
CA ARG A 73 -15.84 -4.04 16.03
C ARG A 73 -16.11 -3.07 17.18
N ARG A 74 -15.68 -3.39 18.40
CA ARG A 74 -15.93 -2.60 19.60
C ARG A 74 -14.77 -2.71 20.57
N VAL A 75 -14.45 -1.59 21.22
CA VAL A 75 -13.53 -1.51 22.35
C VAL A 75 -14.28 -0.97 23.55
N GLN A 76 -14.14 -1.63 24.69
CA GLN A 76 -14.74 -1.26 25.97
C GLN A 76 -13.67 -1.17 27.05
N ASP A 77 -13.91 -0.35 28.06
CA ASP A 77 -13.14 -0.38 29.30
C ASP A 77 -13.53 -1.59 30.20
N ASP A 78 -12.84 -1.78 31.33
CA ASP A 78 -13.13 -2.84 32.28
C ASP A 78 -14.52 -2.72 32.89
N GLY A 79 -15.05 -1.50 33.00
CA GLY A 79 -16.40 -1.20 33.48
C GLY A 79 -17.51 -1.51 32.47
N GLY A 80 -17.12 -1.86 31.21
CA GLY A 80 -18.05 -2.18 30.14
C GLY A 80 -18.52 -0.96 29.34
N SER A 81 -17.98 0.25 29.59
CA SER A 81 -18.32 1.44 28.82
C SER A 81 -17.68 1.35 27.42
N THR A 82 -18.44 1.66 26.40
CA THR A 82 -17.91 1.67 25.01
C THR A 82 -17.01 2.88 24.79
N LEU A 83 -15.75 2.62 24.46
CA LEU A 83 -14.75 3.65 24.11
C LEU A 83 -14.75 3.92 22.61
N ALA A 84 -14.85 2.87 21.79
CA ALA A 84 -14.95 2.99 20.35
C ALA A 84 -15.78 1.87 19.75
N GLU A 85 -16.54 2.17 18.71
CA GLU A 85 -17.26 1.22 17.89
C GLU A 85 -16.98 1.50 16.42
N TYR A 86 -16.64 0.42 15.66
CA TYR A 86 -16.24 0.50 14.28
C TYR A 86 -17.24 -0.22 13.40
N THR A 87 -17.54 0.36 12.24
CA THR A 87 -18.30 -0.29 11.17
C THR A 87 -17.48 -0.36 9.91
N TYR A 88 -17.64 -1.45 9.18
CA TYR A 88 -16.88 -1.75 7.96
C TYR A 88 -17.84 -2.04 6.81
N SER A 89 -17.37 -1.83 5.58
CA SER A 89 -18.01 -2.38 4.38
C SER A 89 -17.69 -3.86 4.22
N VAL A 90 -18.35 -4.50 3.27
CA VAL A 90 -18.17 -5.93 2.99
C VAL A 90 -16.72 -6.28 2.61
N ASP A 91 -16.03 -5.35 1.97
CA ASP A 91 -14.60 -5.45 1.60
C ASP A 91 -13.63 -5.13 2.76
N GLY A 92 -14.11 -4.99 3.99
CA GLY A 92 -13.31 -4.74 5.19
C GLY A 92 -12.84 -3.31 5.37
N ARG A 93 -13.23 -2.36 4.49
CA ARG A 93 -12.87 -0.94 4.66
C ARG A 93 -13.66 -0.31 5.78
N LYS A 94 -12.98 0.38 6.68
CA LYS A 94 -13.62 1.14 7.77
C LYS A 94 -14.52 2.24 7.20
N ARG A 95 -15.78 2.23 7.65
CA ARG A 95 -16.80 3.21 7.25
C ARG A 95 -17.08 4.23 8.33
N GLN A 96 -16.96 3.83 9.58
CA GLN A 96 -17.22 4.71 10.72
C GLN A 96 -16.43 4.23 11.94
N ALA A 97 -16.04 5.19 12.77
CA ALA A 97 -15.53 5.00 14.12
C ALA A 97 -16.24 6.00 15.02
N VAL A 98 -16.94 5.55 16.08
CA VAL A 98 -17.65 6.42 17.02
C VAL A 98 -17.41 5.96 18.46
N GLY A 99 -17.32 6.93 19.37
CA GLY A 99 -17.27 6.68 20.80
C GLY A 99 -18.65 6.36 21.38
N GLY A 100 -18.70 5.97 22.66
CA GLY A 100 -19.94 5.72 23.39
C GLY A 100 -20.84 6.95 23.51
N ASP A 101 -20.31 8.15 23.32
CA ASP A 101 -21.04 9.43 23.25
C ASP A 101 -21.63 9.73 21.87
N GLY A 102 -21.47 8.82 20.89
CA GLY A 102 -21.95 8.97 19.53
C GLY A 102 -21.16 9.95 18.67
N LYS A 103 -20.01 10.45 19.15
CA LYS A 103 -19.12 11.31 18.38
C LYS A 103 -17.99 10.49 17.76
N GLY A 104 -17.47 10.95 16.62
CA GLY A 104 -16.37 10.25 15.96
C GLY A 104 -16.22 10.65 14.50
N PHE A 105 -15.96 9.65 13.67
CA PHE A 105 -15.58 9.85 12.27
C PHE A 105 -16.33 8.94 11.32
N ARG A 106 -16.64 9.45 10.14
CA ARG A 106 -17.17 8.67 9.00
C ARG A 106 -16.27 8.84 7.80
N TYR A 107 -15.95 7.72 7.13
CA TYR A 107 -15.00 7.64 6.03
C TYR A 107 -15.73 7.39 4.70
N ARG A 108 -15.39 8.16 3.67
CA ARG A 108 -15.90 8.03 2.31
C ARG A 108 -14.75 8.24 1.30
N GLY A 109 -14.00 7.18 1.01
CA GLY A 109 -12.77 7.29 0.23
C GLY A 109 -11.77 8.22 0.94
N ASP A 110 -11.27 9.21 0.24
CA ASP A 110 -10.31 10.20 0.77
C ASP A 110 -10.93 11.23 1.73
N LEU A 111 -12.28 11.25 1.84
CA LEU A 111 -13.00 12.20 2.68
C LEU A 111 -13.26 11.62 4.07
N VAL A 112 -12.98 12.41 5.09
CA VAL A 112 -13.33 12.13 6.49
C VAL A 112 -14.29 13.19 7.00
N TYR A 113 -15.36 12.71 7.64
CA TYR A 113 -16.36 13.56 8.27
C TYR A 113 -16.34 13.35 9.78
N THR A 114 -16.46 14.40 10.56
CA THR A 114 -16.83 14.27 11.97
C THR A 114 -18.30 13.91 12.09
N VAL A 115 -18.61 13.03 13.05
CA VAL A 115 -19.95 12.64 13.45
C VAL A 115 -20.22 13.26 14.81
N ASN A 116 -21.37 13.93 14.99
CA ASN A 116 -21.83 14.43 16.27
C ASN A 116 -23.37 14.39 16.33
N GLY A 117 -23.93 13.49 17.15
CA GLY A 117 -25.37 13.34 17.29
C GLY A 117 -26.11 13.09 15.96
N GLY A 118 -25.51 12.34 15.02
CA GLY A 118 -26.05 12.09 13.68
C GLY A 118 -25.72 13.14 12.62
N SER A 119 -25.28 14.34 13.01
CA SER A 119 -24.82 15.37 12.09
C SER A 119 -23.42 15.05 11.56
N LEU A 120 -23.21 15.33 10.27
CA LEU A 120 -21.93 15.15 9.58
C LEU A 120 -21.36 16.50 9.17
N SER A 121 -20.08 16.74 9.47
CA SER A 121 -19.33 17.88 8.98
C SER A 121 -18.03 17.37 8.34
N LEU A 122 -17.69 17.86 7.15
CA LEU A 122 -16.43 17.50 6.53
C LEU A 122 -15.29 17.93 7.47
N GLU A 123 -14.43 17.00 7.85
CA GLU A 123 -13.24 17.26 8.67
C GLU A 123 -12.04 17.50 7.79
N SER A 124 -11.80 16.54 6.86
CA SER A 124 -10.63 16.61 5.99
C SER A 124 -10.79 15.79 4.72
N ALA A 125 -9.95 16.08 3.73
CA ALA A 125 -9.80 15.31 2.49
C ALA A 125 -8.33 15.00 2.26
N ALA A 126 -7.99 13.74 1.96
CA ALA A 126 -6.63 13.34 1.63
C ALA A 126 -6.25 13.85 0.23
N PHE A 127 -4.98 14.21 0.06
CA PHE A 127 -4.32 14.41 -1.23
C PHE A 127 -2.88 13.86 -1.13
N GLY A 128 -2.16 13.79 -2.27
CA GLY A 128 -0.88 13.08 -2.34
C GLY A 128 0.17 13.47 -1.31
N GLU A 129 0.19 14.73 -0.87
CA GLU A 129 1.22 15.30 0.00
C GLU A 129 0.71 15.63 1.41
N GLY A 130 -0.55 15.26 1.73
CA GLY A 130 -1.12 15.59 3.03
C GLY A 130 -2.65 15.54 3.06
N ARG A 131 -3.25 16.53 3.71
CA ARG A 131 -4.69 16.65 3.86
C ARG A 131 -5.16 18.10 3.79
N ILE A 132 -6.25 18.36 3.07
CA ILE A 132 -7.00 19.58 3.26
C ILE A 132 -7.87 19.38 4.50
N ALA A 133 -7.62 20.15 5.55
CA ALA A 133 -8.30 20.00 6.84
C ALA A 133 -8.94 21.31 7.28
N LYS A 134 -9.99 21.19 8.11
CA LYS A 134 -10.65 22.35 8.69
C LYS A 134 -9.83 22.87 9.86
N THR A 135 -9.21 24.05 9.68
CA THR A 135 -8.43 24.75 10.70
C THR A 135 -9.06 26.13 10.96
N SER A 136 -9.33 26.44 12.21
CA SER A 136 -9.91 27.75 12.62
C SER A 136 -11.16 28.18 11.81
N GLY A 137 -11.99 27.19 11.41
CA GLY A 137 -13.25 27.43 10.70
C GLY A 137 -13.18 27.43 9.18
N SER A 138 -12.00 27.48 8.56
CA SER A 138 -11.77 27.38 7.10
C SER A 138 -10.99 26.12 6.75
N TYR A 139 -11.09 25.69 5.48
CA TYR A 139 -10.31 24.56 4.96
C TYR A 139 -9.01 25.06 4.37
N SER A 140 -7.89 24.46 4.81
CA SER A 140 -6.56 24.75 4.31
C SER A 140 -5.74 23.48 4.14
N PRO A 141 -4.78 23.45 3.21
CA PRO A 141 -3.89 22.32 3.07
C PRO A 141 -2.92 22.24 4.26
N LEU A 142 -2.72 21.00 4.71
CA LEU A 142 -1.68 20.60 5.64
C LEU A 142 -0.78 19.62 4.91
N TYR A 143 0.48 19.97 4.77
CA TYR A 143 1.49 19.17 4.09
C TYR A 143 2.21 18.26 5.08
N PHE A 144 2.47 17.02 4.69
CA PHE A 144 3.13 16.02 5.52
C PHE A 144 4.56 15.81 5.03
N VAL A 145 5.53 16.14 5.86
CA VAL A 145 6.92 15.72 5.66
C VAL A 145 7.11 14.36 6.33
N THR A 146 7.39 13.34 5.53
CA THR A 146 7.48 11.96 6.00
C THR A 146 8.92 11.46 5.97
N ASP A 147 9.22 10.46 6.82
CA ASP A 147 10.47 9.71 6.73
C ASP A 147 10.39 8.58 5.68
N HIS A 148 11.47 7.81 5.58
CA HIS A 148 11.58 6.69 4.64
C HIS A 148 10.57 5.56 4.89
N LEU A 149 9.91 5.52 6.04
CA LEU A 149 8.83 4.57 6.37
C LEU A 149 7.45 5.14 6.09
N GLY A 150 7.36 6.38 5.58
CA GLY A 150 6.09 7.09 5.41
C GLY A 150 5.50 7.64 6.71
N SER A 151 6.27 7.65 7.81
CA SER A 151 5.81 8.22 9.08
C SER A 151 5.83 9.74 9.02
N VAL A 152 4.73 10.36 9.44
CA VAL A 152 4.60 11.83 9.43
C VAL A 152 5.48 12.44 10.51
N ARG A 153 6.58 13.08 10.08
CA ARG A 153 7.55 13.73 10.98
C ARG A 153 7.17 15.17 11.28
N VAL A 154 6.71 15.89 10.25
CA VAL A 154 6.29 17.27 10.37
C VAL A 154 4.98 17.48 9.61
N VAL A 155 4.10 18.30 10.15
CA VAL A 155 2.94 18.83 9.46
C VAL A 155 3.10 20.33 9.33
N GLU A 156 3.01 20.83 8.11
CA GLU A 156 3.13 22.26 7.80
C GLU A 156 1.85 22.79 7.15
N ASP A 157 1.55 24.06 7.40
CA ASP A 157 0.50 24.76 6.67
C ASP A 157 1.02 25.28 5.32
N GLN A 158 0.15 25.91 4.52
CA GLN A 158 0.52 26.45 3.22
C GLN A 158 1.52 27.61 3.26
N SER A 159 1.82 28.17 4.44
CA SER A 159 2.84 29.20 4.63
C SER A 159 4.20 28.61 5.04
N GLY A 160 4.31 27.29 5.19
CA GLY A 160 5.48 26.62 5.71
C GLY A 160 5.61 26.68 7.24
N THR A 161 4.54 27.09 7.93
CA THR A 161 4.55 27.12 9.40
C THR A 161 4.34 25.70 9.93
N VAL A 162 5.27 25.23 10.77
CA VAL A 162 5.17 23.93 11.43
C VAL A 162 4.00 23.90 12.42
N CYS A 163 3.01 23.06 12.13
CA CYS A 163 1.82 22.83 12.96
C CYS A 163 1.99 21.65 13.92
N GLU A 164 2.77 20.64 13.53
CA GLU A 164 3.04 19.43 14.32
C GLU A 164 4.44 18.92 14.03
N SER A 165 5.10 18.36 15.05
CA SER A 165 6.35 17.61 14.91
C SER A 165 6.28 16.32 15.70
N ASN A 166 6.77 15.23 15.11
CA ASN A 166 6.73 13.89 15.70
C ASN A 166 8.08 13.20 15.59
N ASP A 167 8.51 12.62 16.68
CA ASP A 167 9.57 11.64 16.74
C ASP A 167 9.04 10.29 17.19
N TYR A 168 9.56 9.22 16.62
CA TYR A 168 9.09 7.87 16.89
C TYR A 168 10.22 6.97 17.36
N TYR A 169 9.88 6.08 18.29
CA TYR A 169 10.68 4.88 18.57
C TYR A 169 10.60 3.91 17.37
N PRO A 170 11.51 2.97 17.24
CA PRO A 170 11.53 2.04 16.10
C PRO A 170 10.20 1.32 15.82
N SER A 171 9.45 0.99 16.86
CA SER A 171 8.13 0.34 16.74
C SER A 171 6.97 1.30 16.50
N GLY A 172 7.22 2.61 16.40
CA GLY A 172 6.19 3.60 16.08
C GLY A 172 5.54 4.29 17.28
N SER A 173 5.90 3.93 18.51
CA SER A 173 5.53 4.73 19.67
C SER A 173 6.11 6.13 19.54
N ARG A 174 5.27 7.13 19.79
CA ARG A 174 5.68 8.52 19.67
C ARG A 174 6.56 8.94 20.84
N TRP A 175 7.67 9.60 20.55
CA TRP A 175 8.45 10.28 21.57
C TRP A 175 7.70 11.53 22.01
N LYS A 176 7.32 11.59 23.27
CA LYS A 176 6.62 12.75 23.85
C LYS A 176 7.65 13.77 24.33
N ASP A 177 8.02 14.69 23.44
CA ASP A 177 8.79 15.87 23.81
C ASP A 177 7.81 16.97 24.24
N PRO A 178 7.95 17.55 25.46
CA PRO A 178 7.07 18.64 25.92
C PRO A 178 7.11 19.89 25.01
N THR A 179 8.15 20.03 24.20
CA THR A 179 8.31 21.14 23.24
C THR A 179 7.70 20.85 21.88
N SER A 180 7.31 19.61 21.62
CA SER A 180 6.72 19.21 20.34
C SER A 180 5.38 19.90 20.12
N LYS A 181 5.19 20.45 18.93
CA LYS A 181 3.90 20.95 18.51
C LYS A 181 2.95 19.79 18.24
N VAL A 182 1.70 19.94 18.67
CA VAL A 182 0.64 18.92 18.52
C VAL A 182 -0.52 19.55 17.76
N SER A 183 -1.01 18.86 16.75
CA SER A 183 -2.20 19.21 15.98
C SER A 183 -3.32 18.17 16.17
N THR A 184 -4.46 18.42 15.52
CA THR A 184 -5.57 17.46 15.45
C THR A 184 -5.34 16.35 14.42
N ASN A 185 -4.19 16.32 13.76
CA ASN A 185 -3.84 15.27 12.81
C ASN A 185 -3.79 13.90 13.51
N ARG A 186 -4.42 12.90 12.88
CA ARG A 186 -4.43 11.51 13.37
C ARG A 186 -3.50 10.59 12.57
N TYR A 187 -2.98 11.05 11.44
CA TYR A 187 -2.11 10.24 10.57
C TYR A 187 -0.66 10.41 10.99
N ARG A 188 -0.01 9.31 11.42
CA ARG A 188 1.28 9.37 12.13
C ARG A 188 2.27 8.34 11.60
N PHE A 189 2.67 7.37 12.42
CA PHE A 189 3.64 6.34 12.06
C PHE A 189 3.18 5.54 10.83
N SER A 190 4.08 5.37 9.86
CA SER A 190 3.80 4.76 8.54
C SER A 190 2.58 5.36 7.82
N GLY A 191 2.25 6.63 8.11
CA GLY A 191 1.07 7.30 7.58
C GLY A 191 -0.27 6.75 8.08
N LYS A 192 -0.27 5.89 9.11
CA LYS A 192 -1.48 5.23 9.63
C LYS A 192 -2.24 6.11 10.60
N GLU A 193 -3.56 5.85 10.66
CA GLU A 193 -4.45 6.59 11.53
C GLU A 193 -4.35 6.10 12.97
N GLU A 194 -3.94 6.98 13.88
CA GLU A 194 -4.00 6.75 15.32
C GLU A 194 -5.46 6.81 15.80
N GLN A 195 -5.88 5.81 16.54
CA GLN A 195 -7.22 5.71 17.09
C GLN A 195 -7.30 6.57 18.36
N THR A 196 -7.87 7.76 18.21
CA THR A 196 -7.95 8.78 19.27
C THR A 196 -9.19 8.67 20.14
N LEU A 197 -10.22 7.92 19.72
CA LEU A 197 -11.41 7.65 20.53
C LEU A 197 -11.00 6.90 21.79
N GLY A 198 -11.43 7.39 22.96
CA GLY A 198 -11.11 6.78 24.24
C GLY A 198 -9.60 6.70 24.55
N ASP A 199 -8.78 7.58 23.95
CA ASP A 199 -7.31 7.59 24.10
C ASP A 199 -6.64 6.23 23.82
N LEU A 200 -7.16 5.47 22.86
CA LEU A 200 -6.69 4.12 22.58
C LEU A 200 -5.22 4.10 22.12
N GLY A 201 -4.81 5.05 21.28
CA GLY A 201 -3.42 5.20 20.82
C GLY A 201 -2.91 4.07 19.94
N TYR A 202 -3.79 3.19 19.43
CA TYR A 202 -3.47 2.14 18.48
C TYR A 202 -3.46 2.69 17.06
N LEU A 203 -2.75 2.02 16.17
CA LEU A 203 -2.68 2.40 14.76
C LEU A 203 -3.53 1.43 13.91
N ASP A 204 -4.39 2.00 13.08
CA ASP A 204 -5.21 1.25 12.14
C ASP A 204 -4.49 1.09 10.81
N PHE A 205 -4.06 -0.13 10.51
CA PHE A 205 -3.43 -0.47 9.24
C PHE A 205 -4.46 -0.98 8.20
N GLY A 206 -5.74 -0.99 8.53
CA GLY A 206 -6.82 -1.50 7.69
C GLY A 206 -7.17 -2.94 8.01
N ALA A 207 -6.32 -3.91 7.66
CA ALA A 207 -6.56 -5.32 7.96
C ALA A 207 -6.39 -5.66 9.44
N ARG A 208 -5.53 -4.95 10.15
CA ARG A 208 -5.20 -5.21 11.55
C ARG A 208 -5.02 -3.91 12.35
N MET A 209 -5.32 -3.98 13.64
CA MET A 209 -4.89 -2.97 14.61
C MET A 209 -3.50 -3.30 15.14
N TYR A 210 -2.69 -2.28 15.31
CA TYR A 210 -1.29 -2.38 15.74
C TYR A 210 -1.08 -1.61 17.05
N ASP A 211 -0.41 -2.23 18.01
CA ASP A 211 0.06 -1.55 19.21
C ASP A 211 1.52 -1.13 19.03
N PRO A 212 1.80 0.17 18.82
CA PRO A 212 3.18 0.64 18.63
C PRO A 212 4.01 0.52 19.92
N ALA A 213 3.37 0.47 21.08
CA ALA A 213 4.06 0.30 22.34
C ALA A 213 4.58 -1.14 22.55
N LEU A 214 3.87 -2.12 22.01
CA LEU A 214 4.25 -3.53 22.03
C LEU A 214 5.04 -3.95 20.79
N GLY A 215 4.93 -3.21 19.69
CA GLY A 215 5.49 -3.58 18.39
C GLY A 215 4.80 -4.81 17.78
N ARG A 216 3.48 -5.00 18.04
CA ARG A 216 2.76 -6.23 17.68
C ARG A 216 1.35 -5.95 17.18
N TRP A 217 0.84 -6.90 16.37
CA TRP A 217 -0.54 -6.95 15.93
C TRP A 217 -1.47 -7.52 17.00
N PHE A 218 -2.75 -7.13 16.96
CA PHE A 218 -3.81 -7.65 17.82
C PHE A 218 -4.34 -9.00 17.37
N THR A 219 -4.28 -9.25 16.08
CA THR A 219 -4.82 -10.44 15.43
C THR A 219 -3.72 -11.16 14.67
N GLN A 220 -3.94 -12.43 14.39
CA GLN A 220 -3.05 -13.19 13.53
C GLN A 220 -3.02 -12.59 12.13
N ASP A 221 -1.88 -12.73 11.47
CA ASP A 221 -1.75 -12.37 10.07
C ASP A 221 -2.72 -13.23 9.23
N PRO A 222 -3.62 -12.61 8.44
CA PRO A 222 -4.46 -13.38 7.52
C PRO A 222 -3.67 -14.27 6.55
N LEU A 223 -2.38 -13.99 6.38
CA LEU A 223 -1.45 -14.76 5.54
C LEU A 223 -0.44 -15.59 6.36
N ALA A 224 -0.69 -15.81 7.66
CA ALA A 224 0.23 -16.54 8.55
C ALA A 224 0.66 -17.92 8.01
N GLU A 225 -0.22 -18.60 7.28
CA GLU A 225 0.07 -19.89 6.64
C GLU A 225 1.20 -19.82 5.59
N LYS A 226 1.58 -18.61 5.17
CA LYS A 226 2.68 -18.37 4.24
C LYS A 226 4.02 -18.12 4.95
N TYR A 227 4.03 -17.96 6.28
CA TYR A 227 5.18 -17.52 7.07
C TYR A 227 5.45 -18.40 8.29
N TYR A 228 5.58 -19.68 8.14
CA TYR A 228 5.77 -20.62 9.25
C TYR A 228 6.96 -20.29 10.17
N SER A 229 7.96 -19.57 9.68
CA SER A 229 9.14 -19.18 10.45
C SER A 229 9.00 -17.89 11.25
N VAL A 230 7.88 -17.17 11.10
CA VAL A 230 7.63 -15.87 11.73
C VAL A 230 6.35 -15.93 12.56
N SER A 231 6.37 -15.30 13.73
CA SER A 231 5.15 -15.19 14.52
C SER A 231 4.05 -14.44 13.74
N PRO A 232 2.81 -14.96 13.70
CA PRO A 232 1.70 -14.30 13.02
C PRO A 232 1.33 -12.93 13.61
N TYR A 233 1.87 -12.57 14.76
CA TYR A 233 1.68 -11.26 15.41
C TYR A 233 2.88 -10.32 15.25
N ALA A 234 3.94 -10.73 14.56
CA ALA A 234 5.13 -9.91 14.39
C ALA A 234 4.86 -8.79 13.36
N TYR A 235 5.19 -7.55 13.73
CA TYR A 235 5.20 -6.42 12.81
C TYR A 235 6.51 -6.40 12.02
N CYS A 236 6.42 -6.30 10.71
CA CYS A 236 7.59 -6.16 9.82
C CYS A 236 8.72 -7.15 10.11
N ASN A 237 8.40 -8.42 10.38
CA ASN A 237 9.38 -9.46 10.73
C ASN A 237 10.34 -9.04 11.86
N ASN A 238 9.84 -8.29 12.84
CA ASN A 238 10.61 -7.65 13.94
C ASN A 238 11.73 -6.69 13.47
N ASN A 239 11.62 -6.14 12.26
CA ASN A 239 12.56 -5.16 11.72
C ASN A 239 11.85 -3.90 11.20
N PRO A 240 11.18 -3.14 12.09
CA PRO A 240 10.35 -1.99 11.72
C PRO A 240 11.16 -0.76 11.24
N ILE A 241 12.49 -0.79 11.34
CA ILE A 241 13.35 0.29 10.83
C ILE A 241 13.60 0.15 9.32
N LYS A 242 13.56 -1.08 8.81
CA LYS A 242 13.87 -1.38 7.40
C LYS A 242 12.64 -1.77 6.59
N LEU A 243 11.61 -2.27 7.25
CA LEU A 243 10.43 -2.85 6.62
C LEU A 243 9.20 -2.03 6.95
N ILE A 244 8.31 -1.94 5.99
CA ILE A 244 6.99 -1.31 6.11
C ILE A 244 5.95 -2.40 5.85
N ASP A 245 4.87 -2.40 6.62
CA ASP A 245 3.66 -3.13 6.28
C ASP A 245 2.62 -2.10 5.80
N PRO A 246 2.33 -1.99 4.50
CA PRO A 246 1.47 -0.93 3.97
C PRO A 246 0.01 -1.03 4.42
N ASP A 247 -0.46 -2.26 4.72
CA ASP A 247 -1.88 -2.50 5.04
C ASP A 247 -2.13 -3.81 5.78
N GLY A 248 -1.07 -4.51 6.14
CA GLY A 248 -1.13 -5.85 6.68
C GLY A 248 -1.21 -6.95 5.62
N ARG A 249 -0.78 -6.70 4.33
CA ARG A 249 -0.77 -7.64 3.19
C ARG A 249 0.31 -7.27 2.19
N MET A 250 0.59 -8.11 1.12
CA MET A 250 1.86 -7.97 0.40
C MET A 250 1.84 -8.42 -1.07
N ILE A 251 2.73 -7.82 -1.91
CA ILE A 251 3.11 -8.31 -3.25
C ILE A 251 4.24 -9.33 -3.11
N TRP A 252 4.11 -10.48 -3.79
CA TRP A 252 5.08 -11.57 -3.74
C TRP A 252 5.99 -11.62 -4.95
N ILE A 253 7.27 -11.85 -4.71
CA ILE A 253 8.27 -12.12 -5.74
C ILE A 253 8.78 -13.54 -5.53
N HIS A 254 8.65 -14.40 -6.53
CA HIS A 254 9.10 -15.78 -6.47
C HIS A 254 10.49 -15.91 -7.07
N GLY A 255 11.46 -16.18 -6.22
CA GLY A 255 12.85 -16.44 -6.60
C GLY A 255 13.12 -17.88 -7.02
N ALA A 256 14.36 -18.30 -6.93
CA ALA A 256 14.80 -19.64 -7.25
C ALA A 256 14.24 -20.68 -6.26
N GLY A 257 13.74 -21.81 -6.76
CA GLY A 257 13.10 -22.87 -5.94
C GLY A 257 11.75 -22.40 -5.40
N ASP A 258 11.46 -22.78 -4.14
CA ASP A 258 10.23 -22.38 -3.44
C ASP A 258 10.41 -21.08 -2.64
N PHE A 259 11.52 -20.37 -2.84
CA PHE A 259 11.79 -19.13 -2.12
C PHE A 259 10.87 -18.02 -2.60
N ARG A 260 10.19 -17.36 -1.67
CA ARG A 260 9.32 -16.22 -1.91
C ARG A 260 9.84 -15.01 -1.16
N TYR A 261 9.84 -13.87 -1.83
CA TYR A 261 10.20 -12.59 -1.25
C TYR A 261 9.03 -11.65 -1.41
N PHE A 262 8.60 -11.03 -0.33
CA PHE A 262 7.53 -10.05 -0.43
C PHE A 262 8.11 -8.66 -0.70
N TYR A 263 7.35 -7.87 -1.43
CA TYR A 263 7.72 -6.51 -1.77
C TYR A 263 6.86 -5.49 -1.03
N THR A 264 7.52 -4.50 -0.44
CA THR A 264 6.93 -3.23 -0.05
C THR A 264 7.76 -2.10 -0.64
N PRO A 265 7.14 -0.96 -1.00
CA PRO A 265 7.86 0.18 -1.56
C PRO A 265 9.02 0.64 -0.69
N GLY A 266 10.17 0.89 -1.33
CA GLY A 266 11.40 1.31 -0.65
C GLY A 266 12.27 0.19 -0.07
N MET A 267 11.86 -1.07 -0.13
CA MET A 267 12.69 -2.20 0.30
C MET A 267 13.90 -2.40 -0.59
N SER A 268 14.99 -2.90 0.01
CA SER A 268 16.16 -3.42 -0.71
C SER A 268 16.30 -4.91 -0.46
N TYR A 269 16.66 -5.66 -1.50
CA TYR A 269 16.97 -7.08 -1.38
C TYR A 269 18.49 -7.28 -1.29
N ASN A 270 18.95 -7.90 -0.20
CA ASN A 270 20.38 -8.16 0.06
C ASN A 270 20.75 -9.66 -0.10
N GLY A 271 19.86 -10.47 -0.66
CA GLY A 271 20.12 -11.87 -0.95
C GLY A 271 20.82 -12.08 -2.30
N ASN A 272 21.09 -13.34 -2.64
CA ASN A 272 21.83 -13.73 -3.85
C ASN A 272 20.95 -14.01 -5.08
N ASP A 273 19.62 -13.87 -4.97
CA ASP A 273 18.73 -14.12 -6.10
C ASP A 273 18.64 -12.86 -6.98
N LEU A 274 19.25 -12.93 -8.16
CA LEU A 274 19.30 -11.81 -9.12
C LEU A 274 17.92 -11.43 -9.65
N PHE A 275 16.99 -12.38 -9.76
CA PHE A 275 15.64 -12.08 -10.21
C PHE A 275 14.93 -11.21 -9.18
N ILE A 276 14.94 -11.62 -7.91
CA ILE A 276 14.33 -10.85 -6.82
C ILE A 276 14.96 -9.46 -6.72
N ALA A 277 16.30 -9.38 -6.79
CA ALA A 277 17.01 -8.10 -6.75
C ALA A 277 16.55 -7.14 -7.88
N ASN A 278 16.42 -7.65 -9.10
CA ASN A 278 15.96 -6.87 -10.25
C ASN A 278 14.49 -6.45 -10.11
N VAL A 279 13.62 -7.36 -9.69
CA VAL A 279 12.19 -7.04 -9.49
C VAL A 279 12.02 -5.96 -8.42
N VAL A 280 12.65 -6.12 -7.25
CA VAL A 280 12.59 -5.13 -6.16
C VAL A 280 13.06 -3.77 -6.65
N ARG A 281 14.19 -3.71 -7.35
CA ARG A 281 14.71 -2.47 -7.93
C ARG A 281 13.72 -1.82 -8.89
N LEU A 282 13.13 -2.59 -9.80
CA LEU A 282 12.17 -2.06 -10.80
C LEU A 282 10.86 -1.60 -10.15
N LEU A 283 10.33 -2.34 -9.18
CA LEU A 283 9.14 -1.92 -8.45
C LEU A 283 9.37 -0.61 -7.69
N ASN A 284 10.57 -0.41 -7.11
CA ASN A 284 10.94 0.86 -6.49
C ASN A 284 11.03 1.99 -7.52
N LEU A 285 11.55 1.73 -8.72
CA LEU A 285 11.55 2.72 -9.79
C LEU A 285 10.13 3.05 -10.26
N ILE A 286 9.27 2.05 -10.43
CA ILE A 286 7.86 2.25 -10.75
C ILE A 286 7.17 3.08 -9.68
N TYR A 287 7.38 2.75 -8.41
CA TYR A 287 6.80 3.47 -7.29
C TYR A 287 7.20 4.96 -7.28
N SER A 288 8.49 5.23 -7.40
CA SER A 288 9.02 6.60 -7.35
C SER A 288 8.72 7.45 -8.57
N HIS A 289 8.31 6.86 -9.70
CA HIS A 289 8.07 7.57 -10.97
C HIS A 289 6.59 7.59 -11.40
N GLY A 290 5.67 7.48 -10.44
CA GLY A 290 4.24 7.68 -10.64
C GLY A 290 3.37 6.43 -10.45
N GLY A 291 3.97 5.24 -10.29
CA GLY A 291 3.25 3.99 -10.07
C GLY A 291 2.84 3.72 -8.62
N TRP A 292 3.13 4.64 -7.70
CA TRP A 292 2.90 4.45 -6.27
C TRP A 292 1.44 4.10 -5.93
N LYS A 293 0.47 4.76 -6.58
CA LYS A 293 -0.95 4.51 -6.32
C LYS A 293 -1.37 3.11 -6.77
N MET A 294 -0.91 2.67 -7.95
CA MET A 294 -1.15 1.32 -8.44
C MET A 294 -0.53 0.27 -7.52
N LEU A 295 0.75 0.40 -7.20
CA LEU A 295 1.44 -0.55 -6.32
C LEU A 295 0.83 -0.61 -4.92
N ASN A 296 0.40 0.53 -4.37
CA ASN A 296 -0.32 0.56 -3.11
C ASN A 296 -1.69 -0.13 -3.22
N THR A 297 -2.43 0.06 -4.33
CA THR A 297 -3.72 -0.61 -4.52
C THR A 297 -3.55 -2.12 -4.61
N LEU A 298 -2.58 -2.61 -5.40
CA LEU A 298 -2.31 -4.05 -5.53
C LEU A 298 -1.74 -4.65 -4.24
N GLY A 299 -0.83 -3.95 -3.58
CA GLY A 299 -0.31 -4.35 -2.27
C GLY A 299 -1.38 -4.36 -1.18
N ASN A 300 -2.38 -3.48 -1.30
CA ASN A 300 -3.50 -3.35 -0.36
C ASN A 300 -4.71 -4.26 -0.72
N SER A 301 -4.58 -5.08 -1.75
CA SER A 301 -5.64 -5.98 -2.19
C SER A 301 -5.78 -7.20 -1.29
N TRP A 302 -7.02 -7.70 -1.17
CA TRP A 302 -7.30 -9.03 -0.60
C TRP A 302 -6.78 -10.15 -1.48
N ASN A 303 -6.44 -9.83 -2.72
CA ASN A 303 -5.96 -10.76 -3.73
C ASN A 303 -4.43 -10.84 -3.72
N ASN A 304 -3.88 -11.99 -4.12
CA ASN A 304 -2.44 -12.15 -4.25
C ASN A 304 -1.99 -11.73 -5.65
N TYR A 305 -0.88 -11.00 -5.70
CA TYR A 305 -0.17 -10.68 -6.94
C TYR A 305 1.24 -11.26 -6.86
N ASP A 306 1.50 -12.26 -7.69
CA ASP A 306 2.74 -13.01 -7.70
C ASP A 306 3.59 -12.62 -8.91
N ILE A 307 4.83 -12.20 -8.72
CA ILE A 307 5.78 -11.92 -9.82
C ILE A 307 6.77 -13.08 -9.90
N ARG A 308 6.81 -13.75 -11.05
CA ARG A 308 7.60 -14.94 -11.30
C ARG A 308 8.58 -14.78 -12.45
N ASP A 309 9.71 -15.49 -12.35
CA ASP A 309 10.70 -15.56 -13.42
C ASP A 309 10.11 -16.37 -14.62
N GLY A 310 9.78 -15.67 -15.69
CA GLY A 310 9.21 -16.27 -16.89
C GLY A 310 10.14 -17.25 -17.59
N TYR A 311 11.45 -17.10 -17.46
CA TYR A 311 12.45 -17.99 -18.07
C TYR A 311 12.41 -19.42 -17.49
N LYS A 312 12.11 -19.56 -16.21
CA LYS A 312 12.05 -20.90 -15.55
C LYS A 312 10.77 -21.67 -15.82
N PHE A 313 9.71 -21.00 -16.27
CA PHE A 313 8.40 -21.61 -16.51
C PHE A 313 8.12 -22.05 -17.95
N GLN A 314 9.03 -21.79 -18.87
CA GLN A 314 8.88 -22.05 -20.31
C GLN A 314 8.56 -23.49 -20.74
N LYS A 315 8.72 -24.48 -19.89
CA LYS A 315 8.36 -25.86 -20.24
C LYS A 315 6.85 -26.10 -20.42
N LYS A 316 5.99 -25.14 -20.15
CA LYS A 316 4.51 -25.25 -20.25
C LYS A 316 3.83 -24.25 -21.21
N LEU A 317 4.50 -23.19 -21.63
CA LEU A 317 3.92 -22.17 -22.50
C LEU A 317 4.74 -22.05 -23.77
N THR A 318 4.11 -22.25 -24.91
CA THR A 318 4.65 -22.04 -26.29
C THR A 318 4.78 -20.53 -26.62
N ILE A 319 5.19 -19.69 -25.66
CA ILE A 319 5.30 -18.25 -25.82
C ILE A 319 6.77 -17.88 -25.92
N SER A 320 7.11 -17.01 -26.85
CA SER A 320 8.48 -16.50 -27.07
C SER A 320 9.05 -15.88 -25.80
N ASP A 321 10.32 -16.14 -25.52
CA ASP A 321 11.06 -15.90 -24.28
C ASP A 321 11.10 -14.46 -23.76
N ASP A 322 10.45 -13.51 -24.43
CA ASP A 322 10.71 -12.08 -24.35
C ASP A 322 9.55 -11.26 -23.79
N ARG A 323 8.56 -11.86 -23.10
CA ARG A 323 7.35 -11.13 -22.72
C ARG A 323 7.12 -11.06 -21.21
N PHE A 324 6.52 -9.95 -20.80
CA PHE A 324 5.77 -9.86 -19.55
C PHE A 324 4.34 -10.34 -19.82
N ILE A 325 3.74 -11.09 -18.91
CA ILE A 325 2.37 -11.60 -19.08
C ILE A 325 1.68 -11.63 -17.72
N PHE A 326 0.53 -10.99 -17.62
CA PHE A 326 -0.38 -11.14 -16.50
C PHE A 326 -1.36 -12.27 -16.74
N THR A 327 -1.52 -13.14 -15.76
CA THR A 327 -2.51 -14.23 -15.77
C THR A 327 -3.37 -14.13 -14.51
N PRO A 328 -4.68 -13.85 -14.64
CA PRO A 328 -5.54 -13.71 -13.47
C PRO A 328 -5.79 -15.06 -12.81
N TYR A 329 -5.89 -15.06 -11.47
CA TYR A 329 -6.37 -16.21 -10.71
C TYR A 329 -7.91 -16.28 -10.73
N PRO A 330 -8.50 -17.49 -10.69
CA PRO A 330 -9.97 -17.64 -10.66
C PRO A 330 -10.66 -16.94 -9.49
N ASN A 331 -9.95 -16.77 -8.37
CA ASN A 331 -10.48 -16.21 -7.13
C ASN A 331 -10.02 -14.77 -6.87
N GLY A 332 -9.49 -14.08 -7.88
CA GLY A 332 -8.94 -12.73 -7.78
C GLY A 332 -7.42 -12.68 -7.61
N GLY A 333 -6.81 -11.57 -7.99
CA GLY A 333 -5.36 -11.43 -8.10
C GLY A 333 -4.80 -12.05 -9.36
N GLY A 334 -3.51 -12.37 -9.38
CA GLY A 334 -2.90 -13.00 -10.55
C GLY A 334 -1.39 -13.17 -10.47
N GLU A 335 -0.86 -13.82 -11.50
CA GLU A 335 0.58 -14.01 -11.69
C GLU A 335 1.10 -13.12 -12.82
N ILE A 336 2.25 -12.51 -12.60
CA ILE A 336 3.01 -11.78 -13.63
C ILE A 336 4.28 -12.56 -13.94
N TYR A 337 4.37 -13.08 -15.13
CA TYR A 337 5.57 -13.72 -15.64
C TYR A 337 6.47 -12.66 -16.28
N ALA A 338 7.68 -12.50 -15.75
CA ALA A 338 8.61 -11.45 -16.15
C ALA A 338 9.87 -12.04 -16.79
N GLY A 339 9.77 -12.48 -18.04
CA GLY A 339 10.83 -13.17 -18.76
C GLY A 339 12.06 -12.32 -19.08
N LEU A 340 11.89 -11.02 -19.28
CA LEU A 340 12.96 -10.11 -19.72
C LEU A 340 13.79 -9.49 -18.58
N LEU A 341 13.40 -9.68 -17.31
CA LEU A 341 14.01 -8.93 -16.21
C LEU A 341 15.49 -9.20 -16.02
N ASN A 342 15.94 -10.40 -16.28
CA ASN A 342 17.35 -10.79 -16.11
C ASN A 342 18.22 -10.57 -17.34
N SER A 343 17.62 -10.10 -18.44
CA SER A 343 18.40 -9.81 -19.65
C SER A 343 19.28 -8.58 -19.48
N PRO A 344 20.60 -8.67 -19.65
CA PRO A 344 21.49 -7.50 -19.57
C PRO A 344 21.38 -6.60 -20.82
N VAL A 345 20.79 -7.10 -21.91
CA VAL A 345 20.67 -6.39 -23.18
C VAL A 345 19.43 -5.49 -23.22
N ILE A 346 18.44 -5.78 -22.41
CA ILE A 346 17.19 -5.00 -22.36
C ILE A 346 17.34 -3.82 -21.42
N HIS A 347 17.05 -2.62 -21.93
CA HIS A 347 17.11 -1.39 -21.16
C HIS A 347 16.05 -1.32 -20.05
N ASP A 348 16.35 -0.61 -18.96
CA ASP A 348 15.43 -0.40 -17.85
C ASP A 348 14.11 0.26 -18.28
N PHE A 349 14.14 1.14 -19.28
CA PHE A 349 12.92 1.72 -19.85
C PHE A 349 11.90 0.64 -20.25
N THR A 350 12.34 -0.35 -21.06
CA THR A 350 11.48 -1.45 -21.51
C THR A 350 11.03 -2.35 -20.36
N LYS A 351 11.91 -2.58 -19.38
CA LYS A 351 11.57 -3.39 -18.20
C LYS A 351 10.54 -2.68 -17.31
N ILE A 352 10.69 -1.37 -17.12
CA ILE A 352 9.73 -0.56 -16.33
C ILE A 352 8.39 -0.49 -17.05
N GLU A 353 8.41 -0.23 -18.37
CA GLU A 353 7.20 -0.17 -19.19
C GLU A 353 6.44 -1.49 -19.15
N GLY A 354 7.11 -2.62 -19.45
CA GLY A 354 6.47 -3.92 -19.49
C GLY A 354 5.95 -4.39 -18.11
N LEU A 355 6.73 -4.23 -17.04
CA LEU A 355 6.28 -4.60 -15.70
C LEU A 355 5.11 -3.71 -15.25
N SER A 356 5.14 -2.41 -15.54
CA SER A 356 4.04 -1.49 -15.21
C SER A 356 2.77 -1.79 -15.99
N HIS A 357 2.90 -2.22 -17.24
CA HIS A 357 1.79 -2.66 -18.09
C HIS A 357 1.05 -3.85 -17.45
N GLU A 358 1.78 -4.91 -17.08
CA GLU A 358 1.17 -6.12 -16.50
C GLU A 358 0.59 -5.87 -15.09
N LEU A 359 1.25 -5.05 -14.30
CA LEU A 359 0.71 -4.61 -13.01
C LEU A 359 -0.59 -3.82 -13.18
N TYR A 360 -0.71 -3.05 -14.27
CA TYR A 360 -1.93 -2.31 -14.57
C TYR A 360 -3.09 -3.25 -14.95
N HIS A 361 -2.83 -4.37 -15.63
CA HIS A 361 -3.84 -5.41 -15.81
C HIS A 361 -4.30 -5.97 -14.46
N GLY A 362 -3.39 -6.22 -13.53
CA GLY A 362 -3.75 -6.58 -12.16
C GLY A 362 -4.70 -5.57 -11.51
N LEU A 363 -4.42 -4.26 -11.70
CA LEU A 363 -5.27 -3.19 -11.21
C LEU A 363 -6.67 -3.20 -11.85
N GLN A 364 -6.76 -3.45 -13.16
CA GLN A 364 -8.04 -3.57 -13.86
C GLN A 364 -8.88 -4.73 -13.30
N TYR A 365 -8.26 -5.88 -13.04
CA TYR A 365 -8.93 -7.01 -12.39
C TYR A 365 -9.37 -6.68 -10.97
N GLU A 366 -8.56 -5.96 -10.20
CA GLU A 366 -8.90 -5.53 -8.84
C GLU A 366 -10.16 -4.66 -8.80
N HIS A 367 -10.38 -3.87 -9.83
CA HIS A 367 -11.55 -3.00 -9.95
C HIS A 367 -12.75 -3.65 -10.68
N GLY A 368 -12.67 -4.95 -11.00
CA GLY A 368 -13.74 -5.66 -11.72
C GLY A 368 -13.82 -5.31 -13.20
N GLU A 369 -12.76 -4.74 -13.76
CA GLU A 369 -12.66 -4.30 -15.15
C GLU A 369 -11.72 -5.16 -15.99
N GLY A 370 -11.20 -6.23 -15.40
CA GLY A 370 -10.31 -7.17 -16.05
C GLY A 370 -10.98 -7.90 -17.21
N GLY A 371 -10.21 -8.30 -18.20
CA GLY A 371 -10.67 -9.07 -19.35
C GLY A 371 -9.91 -8.73 -20.64
N ALA A 372 -10.04 -9.61 -21.62
CA ALA A 372 -9.40 -9.46 -22.91
C ALA A 372 -10.12 -8.41 -23.77
N SER A 373 -9.83 -7.14 -23.55
CA SER A 373 -10.33 -6.04 -24.37
C SER A 373 -9.20 -5.17 -24.92
N VAL A 374 -9.42 -4.62 -26.11
CA VAL A 374 -8.44 -3.71 -26.74
C VAL A 374 -8.27 -2.44 -25.89
N PHE A 375 -9.32 -2.01 -25.21
CA PHE A 375 -9.25 -0.85 -24.31
C PHE A 375 -8.34 -1.12 -23.12
N ASN A 376 -8.44 -2.29 -22.49
CA ASN A 376 -7.59 -2.65 -21.37
C ASN A 376 -6.11 -2.67 -21.78
N GLU A 377 -5.81 -3.23 -22.95
CA GLU A 377 -4.46 -3.23 -23.51
C GLU A 377 -3.93 -1.82 -23.74
N VAL A 378 -4.69 -0.98 -24.44
CA VAL A 378 -4.26 0.39 -24.76
C VAL A 378 -4.01 1.21 -23.49
N THR A 379 -4.87 1.09 -22.49
CA THR A 379 -4.71 1.82 -21.22
C THR A 379 -3.54 1.28 -20.41
N ALA A 380 -3.28 -0.02 -20.43
CA ALA A 380 -2.10 -0.63 -19.79
C ALA A 380 -0.80 -0.17 -20.47
N TYR A 381 -0.73 -0.15 -21.80
CA TYR A 381 0.42 0.41 -22.54
C TYR A 381 0.63 1.90 -22.25
N ALA A 382 -0.44 2.69 -22.27
CA ALA A 382 -0.34 4.12 -21.98
C ALA A 382 0.19 4.36 -20.55
N TYR A 383 -0.26 3.55 -19.60
CA TYR A 383 0.18 3.65 -18.20
C TYR A 383 1.66 3.27 -18.05
N GLY A 384 2.07 2.10 -18.54
CA GLY A 384 3.45 1.61 -18.46
C GLY A 384 4.44 2.56 -19.13
N LEU A 385 4.08 3.03 -20.31
CA LEU A 385 4.89 3.97 -21.09
C LEU A 385 5.09 5.29 -20.33
N LYS A 386 4.03 5.82 -19.69
CA LYS A 386 4.13 7.08 -18.94
C LYS A 386 5.07 6.97 -17.73
N ILE A 387 5.03 5.86 -17.00
CA ILE A 387 5.96 5.61 -15.89
C ILE A 387 7.39 5.53 -16.38
N ALA A 388 7.64 4.80 -17.49
CA ALA A 388 8.97 4.68 -18.07
C ALA A 388 9.51 6.03 -18.57
N GLU A 389 8.66 6.89 -19.14
CA GLU A 389 9.01 8.26 -19.51
C GLU A 389 9.36 9.14 -18.31
N ASN A 390 8.58 9.07 -17.24
CA ASN A 390 8.87 9.80 -16.01
C ASN A 390 10.26 9.41 -15.47
N TRP A 391 10.59 8.12 -15.47
CA TRP A 391 11.91 7.62 -15.10
C TRP A 391 13.00 8.16 -16.03
N GLN A 392 12.79 8.11 -17.34
CA GLN A 392 13.75 8.61 -18.33
C GLN A 392 14.06 10.10 -18.13
N VAL A 393 13.04 10.91 -17.94
CA VAL A 393 13.19 12.36 -17.67
C VAL A 393 13.97 12.59 -16.38
N ALA A 394 13.62 11.87 -15.31
CA ALA A 394 14.26 12.04 -14.00
C ALA A 394 15.74 11.63 -14.00
N THR A 395 16.11 10.63 -14.80
CA THR A 395 17.49 10.12 -14.86
C THR A 395 18.34 10.77 -15.94
N SER A 396 17.76 11.64 -16.79
CA SER A 396 18.41 12.21 -17.99
C SER A 396 19.00 11.13 -18.92
N ALA A 397 18.43 9.94 -18.88
CA ALA A 397 18.87 8.82 -19.70
C ALA A 397 18.45 9.05 -21.15
N TRP A 398 19.40 9.42 -22.01
CA TRP A 398 19.19 9.49 -23.46
C TRP A 398 19.12 8.07 -24.03
N ILE A 399 17.95 7.50 -24.05
CA ILE A 399 17.69 6.24 -24.74
C ILE A 399 16.75 6.59 -25.89
N ALA A 400 17.21 6.35 -27.10
CA ALA A 400 16.30 6.30 -28.27
C ALA A 400 15.25 5.23 -27.88
N ILE A 401 14.01 5.65 -27.65
CA ILE A 401 12.94 4.73 -27.23
C ILE A 401 12.82 3.69 -28.34
N PRO A 402 13.16 2.42 -28.08
CA PRO A 402 12.94 1.39 -29.08
C PRO A 402 11.44 1.21 -29.19
N MET A 403 10.84 1.81 -30.18
CA MET A 403 9.42 1.63 -30.50
C MET A 403 9.10 0.20 -30.98
N ASN A 404 10.07 -0.70 -30.90
CA ASN A 404 10.00 -2.07 -31.42
C ASN A 404 9.44 -3.11 -30.45
N THR A 405 8.97 -2.73 -29.29
CA THR A 405 8.47 -3.70 -28.29
C THR A 405 7.10 -4.29 -28.62
N LEU A 406 6.39 -3.72 -29.60
CA LEU A 406 5.01 -4.07 -29.91
C LEU A 406 4.80 -4.99 -31.12
N GLY A 407 5.82 -5.51 -31.72
CA GLY A 407 5.60 -6.41 -32.85
C GLY A 407 6.86 -6.79 -33.61
N ASN A 408 6.99 -8.05 -33.91
CA ASN A 408 8.00 -8.62 -34.78
C ASN A 408 7.82 -8.12 -36.23
N GLY A 409 8.17 -6.88 -36.54
CA GLY A 409 8.38 -6.43 -37.92
C GLY A 409 7.26 -6.66 -38.93
N THR A 410 6.00 -6.79 -38.49
CA THR A 410 4.84 -6.90 -39.36
C THR A 410 4.15 -5.54 -39.49
N THR A 411 3.46 -5.28 -40.57
CA THR A 411 2.69 -4.05 -40.84
C THR A 411 1.74 -3.63 -39.75
N SER A 412 1.33 -4.54 -38.85
CA SER A 412 0.53 -4.23 -37.63
C SER A 412 1.35 -3.49 -36.58
N GLY A 413 2.66 -3.69 -36.49
CA GLY A 413 3.52 -2.99 -35.52
C GLY A 413 3.51 -1.48 -35.69
N ASP A 414 3.52 -1.01 -36.96
CA ASP A 414 3.53 0.42 -37.27
C ASP A 414 2.27 1.16 -36.81
N VAL A 415 1.12 0.49 -36.88
CA VAL A 415 -0.17 1.07 -36.45
C VAL A 415 -0.20 1.24 -34.92
N TYR A 416 0.30 0.26 -34.17
CA TYR A 416 0.38 0.33 -32.72
C TYR A 416 1.37 1.40 -32.27
N GLN A 417 2.55 1.44 -32.89
CA GLN A 417 3.57 2.45 -32.62
C GLN A 417 3.06 3.86 -32.89
N SER A 418 2.40 4.07 -34.05
CA SER A 418 1.82 5.36 -34.37
C SER A 418 0.72 5.79 -33.40
N ALA A 419 -0.11 4.85 -32.93
CA ALA A 419 -1.15 5.13 -31.97
C ALA A 419 -0.57 5.54 -30.62
N LEU A 420 0.46 4.84 -30.12
CA LEU A 420 1.14 5.18 -28.88
C LEU A 420 1.93 6.49 -29.00
N ALA A 421 2.56 6.76 -30.14
CA ALA A 421 3.23 8.03 -30.39
C ALA A 421 2.25 9.21 -30.34
N ASN A 422 1.04 9.05 -30.86
CA ASN A 422 0.00 10.06 -30.78
C ASN A 422 -0.49 10.29 -29.33
N ILE A 423 -0.67 9.22 -28.55
CA ILE A 423 -1.03 9.33 -27.13
C ILE A 423 0.02 10.16 -26.39
N ARG A 424 1.30 9.88 -26.62
CA ARG A 424 2.43 10.62 -26.01
C ARG A 424 2.46 12.08 -26.42
N ALA A 425 2.40 12.35 -27.74
CA ALA A 425 2.48 13.70 -28.31
C ALA A 425 1.37 14.63 -27.75
N ASN A 426 0.20 14.08 -27.42
CA ASN A 426 -0.96 14.80 -26.92
C ASN A 426 -1.13 14.65 -25.40
N ASN A 427 -0.06 14.36 -24.69
CA ASN A 427 -0.04 14.25 -23.23
C ASN A 427 -1.11 13.30 -22.66
N TYR A 428 -1.26 12.13 -23.30
CA TYR A 428 -2.16 11.06 -22.86
C TYR A 428 -3.63 11.48 -22.77
N SER A 429 -4.10 12.26 -23.74
CA SER A 429 -5.48 12.70 -23.74
C SER A 429 -6.45 11.51 -23.90
N THR A 430 -7.63 11.59 -23.27
CA THR A 430 -8.68 10.57 -23.41
C THR A 430 -9.05 10.32 -24.88
N ARG A 431 -9.11 11.38 -25.69
CA ARG A 431 -9.45 11.29 -27.12
C ARG A 431 -8.44 10.42 -27.87
N ASP A 432 -7.15 10.57 -27.57
CA ASP A 432 -6.10 9.80 -28.25
C ASP A 432 -6.06 8.35 -27.81
N ILE A 433 -6.39 8.08 -26.56
CA ILE A 433 -6.59 6.71 -26.07
C ILE A 433 -7.75 6.03 -26.81
N ILE A 434 -8.88 6.71 -26.95
CA ILE A 434 -10.03 6.22 -27.71
C ILE A 434 -9.66 5.94 -29.18
N ASN A 435 -8.94 6.87 -29.82
CA ASN A 435 -8.45 6.69 -31.18
C ASN A 435 -7.49 5.52 -31.27
N ALA A 436 -6.62 5.33 -30.28
CA ALA A 436 -5.69 4.21 -30.24
C ALA A 436 -6.42 2.86 -30.14
N VAL A 437 -7.49 2.73 -29.36
CA VAL A 437 -8.31 1.50 -29.29
C VAL A 437 -8.79 1.09 -30.69
N THR A 438 -9.33 2.04 -31.44
CA THR A 438 -9.78 1.79 -32.83
C THR A 438 -8.64 1.37 -33.73
N ASN A 439 -7.48 2.04 -33.62
CA ASN A 439 -6.31 1.77 -34.46
C ASN A 439 -5.67 0.42 -34.11
N PHE A 440 -5.57 0.07 -32.82
CA PHE A 440 -5.09 -1.25 -32.38
C PHE A 440 -5.96 -2.37 -32.94
N LYS A 441 -7.29 -2.26 -32.86
CA LYS A 441 -8.18 -3.27 -33.43
C LYS A 441 -8.06 -3.36 -34.95
N ARG A 442 -8.00 -2.22 -35.62
CA ARG A 442 -7.84 -2.17 -37.08
C ARG A 442 -6.51 -2.80 -37.51
N GLY A 443 -5.41 -2.47 -36.85
CA GLY A 443 -4.10 -3.05 -37.11
C GLY A 443 -4.09 -4.57 -36.88
N SER A 444 -4.76 -5.04 -35.84
CA SER A 444 -4.89 -6.48 -35.57
C SER A 444 -5.70 -7.19 -36.68
N LEU A 445 -6.81 -6.64 -37.10
CA LEU A 445 -7.70 -7.24 -38.14
C LEU A 445 -7.05 -7.24 -39.52
N SER A 446 -6.06 -6.39 -39.79
CA SER A 446 -5.30 -6.39 -41.05
C SER A 446 -4.35 -7.60 -41.18
N ASN A 447 -4.13 -8.34 -40.11
CA ASN A 447 -3.29 -9.54 -40.05
C ASN A 447 -4.12 -10.73 -39.54
N SER A 448 -4.15 -11.84 -40.30
CA SER A 448 -4.90 -13.06 -39.92
C SER A 448 -4.51 -13.63 -38.55
N ASN A 449 -3.26 -13.37 -38.11
CA ASN A 449 -2.74 -13.76 -36.80
C ASN A 449 -2.57 -12.57 -35.85
N GLY A 450 -3.34 -11.51 -36.06
CA GLY A 450 -3.27 -10.31 -35.22
C GLY A 450 -3.63 -10.60 -33.75
N MET A 451 -2.79 -10.11 -32.85
CA MET A 451 -2.87 -10.40 -31.42
C MET A 451 -4.24 -10.08 -30.80
N TYR A 452 -4.91 -9.03 -31.28
CA TYR A 452 -6.18 -8.56 -30.72
C TYR A 452 -7.41 -8.97 -31.55
N ASN A 453 -7.26 -9.92 -32.48
CA ASN A 453 -8.39 -10.35 -33.34
C ASN A 453 -9.53 -10.95 -32.54
N SER A 454 -9.21 -11.70 -31.48
CA SER A 454 -10.17 -12.31 -30.56
C SER A 454 -10.65 -11.37 -29.45
N PHE A 455 -10.06 -10.19 -29.31
CA PHE A 455 -10.41 -9.26 -28.22
C PHE A 455 -11.63 -8.44 -28.58
N ASP A 456 -12.52 -8.30 -27.62
CA ASP A 456 -13.66 -7.40 -27.75
C ASP A 456 -13.21 -5.94 -27.72
N LEU A 457 -13.89 -5.09 -28.48
CA LEU A 457 -13.66 -3.65 -28.40
C LEU A 457 -14.14 -3.08 -27.07
N ILE A 458 -15.10 -3.70 -26.43
CA ILE A 458 -15.87 -3.31 -25.21
C ILE A 458 -15.81 -1.80 -24.93
N TYR A 459 -16.18 -1.03 -25.92
CA TYR A 459 -16.06 0.42 -25.85
C TYR A 459 -17.32 1.06 -25.21
N ASN A 460 -18.50 0.48 -25.42
CA ASN A 460 -19.76 1.09 -25.01
C ASN A 460 -20.11 0.91 -23.52
N ASN A 461 -19.58 -0.11 -22.85
CA ASN A 461 -19.79 -0.33 -21.41
C ASN A 461 -18.69 0.27 -20.54
N GLN A 462 -17.64 0.80 -21.14
CA GLN A 462 -16.42 1.27 -20.47
C GLN A 462 -16.31 2.80 -20.36
N LEU A 463 -17.36 3.54 -20.65
CA LEU A 463 -17.43 4.96 -20.26
C LEU A 463 -17.28 5.15 -18.75
N ASN A 464 -17.60 4.11 -17.96
CA ASN A 464 -17.28 4.08 -16.52
C ASN A 464 -15.79 3.86 -16.25
N ASN A 465 -15.05 3.23 -17.16
CA ASN A 465 -13.63 2.94 -17.04
C ASN A 465 -12.76 4.13 -17.42
N GLU A 466 -13.31 5.10 -18.14
CA GLU A 466 -12.71 6.41 -18.25
C GLU A 466 -12.52 7.05 -16.86
N ALA A 467 -13.45 6.80 -15.94
CA ALA A 467 -13.35 7.26 -14.57
C ALA A 467 -12.18 6.57 -13.82
N LEU A 468 -11.95 5.26 -14.01
CA LEU A 468 -10.82 4.55 -13.44
C LEU A 468 -9.51 5.09 -14.01
N TYR A 469 -9.37 5.11 -15.33
CA TYR A 469 -8.19 5.66 -15.99
C TYR A 469 -7.93 7.08 -15.54
N LYS A 470 -8.93 7.96 -15.55
CA LYS A 470 -8.81 9.34 -15.06
C LYS A 470 -8.44 9.41 -13.58
N SER A 471 -8.89 8.49 -12.75
CA SER A 471 -8.56 8.50 -11.33
C SER A 471 -7.10 8.13 -11.03
N TYR A 472 -6.45 7.37 -11.90
CA TYR A 472 -5.03 6.99 -11.77
C TYR A 472 -4.11 7.88 -12.61
N TYR A 473 -4.60 8.42 -13.72
CA TYR A 473 -3.85 9.26 -14.64
C TYR A 473 -3.30 10.56 -14.02
N PRO A 474 -4.01 11.30 -13.14
CA PRO A 474 -3.46 12.50 -12.53
C PRO A 474 -2.18 12.23 -11.72
N THR A 475 -2.03 11.04 -11.13
CA THR A 475 -0.81 10.67 -10.40
C THR A 475 0.39 10.51 -11.33
N LEU A 476 0.15 10.26 -12.63
CA LEU A 476 1.19 10.18 -13.66
C LEU A 476 1.60 11.56 -14.20
N GLN A 477 0.74 12.56 -14.04
CA GLN A 477 0.98 13.92 -14.57
C GLN A 477 1.70 14.84 -13.60
N GLN A 478 1.79 14.47 -12.31
CA GLN A 478 2.51 15.30 -11.35
C GLN A 478 4.01 15.27 -11.69
N PRO A 479 4.64 16.42 -11.96
CA PRO A 479 6.09 16.47 -12.04
C PRO A 479 6.63 15.99 -10.69
N LEU A 480 7.63 15.13 -10.71
CA LEU A 480 8.43 14.81 -9.53
C LEU A 480 8.95 16.14 -8.98
N GLN A 481 8.38 16.61 -7.90
CA GLN A 481 8.99 17.71 -7.16
C GLN A 481 10.31 17.18 -6.60
N ARG A 482 11.38 17.88 -6.98
CA ARG A 482 12.76 17.63 -6.55
C ARG A 482 12.93 17.95 -5.09
#